data_0b2084763b5841530d04b8bc8b12eebc
#
_entry.id   0b2084763b5841530d04b8bc8b12eebc
#
_cell.length_a   1.000
_cell.length_b   1.000
_cell.length_c   1.000
_cell.angle_alpha   90.00
_cell.angle_beta   90.00
_cell.angle_gamma   90.00
#
_symmetry.space_group_name_H-M   'P 1'
#
loop_
_entity.id
_entity.type
_entity.pdbx_description
1 polymer ?
#
loop_
_entity_poly.entity_id
_entity_poly.type
_entity_poly.pdbx_seq_one_letter_code
_entity_poly.pdbx_strand_id
1 'polypeptide(L)'
;MNSEADEGMSRRSFLRTGLGAAAAGAAVTGTAAAQEEGGGGGGTEVIVGPGGSNVFDPETAYVKPGGTVTWVWDSGGHNVVPESQPSGASWEGHEPIEDAGFEYSHTFETEGTYEYVCVPHASLGMEGVVEVTPNPPENEGYQSILPDSAKTIGVAAMGSLVSVLGMAYFFMRYGGDYGDYEE
;
A
#
# COMPACT_ATOMS: atom_id res chain seq x y z
N MET A 1 36.92 -7.42 40.05
CA MET A 1 37.67 -7.70 38.81
C MET A 1 36.70 -7.59 37.65
N ASN A 2 36.92 -6.51 36.93
CA ASN A 2 36.57 -6.15 35.54
C ASN A 2 35.11 -6.37 35.07
N SER A 3 34.30 -5.40 35.08
CA SER A 3 34.00 -4.23 34.20
C SER A 3 34.41 -4.37 32.77
N GLU A 4 33.44 -4.61 31.87
CA GLU A 4 33.48 -4.18 30.47
C GLU A 4 32.03 -3.95 30.06
N ALA A 5 31.60 -2.75 30.09
CA ALA A 5 31.53 -1.68 29.14
C ALA A 5 30.71 -2.07 27.91
N ASP A 6 29.41 -1.78 28.03
CA ASP A 6 28.44 -1.62 26.97
C ASP A 6 28.85 -0.40 26.11
N GLU A 7 29.41 -0.63 24.93
CA GLU A 7 29.65 0.40 23.93
C GLU A 7 28.42 0.56 23.02
N GLY A 8 27.46 1.31 23.50
CA GLY A 8 26.35 1.81 22.71
C GLY A 8 26.84 2.59 21.49
N MET A 9 26.67 2.02 20.32
CA MET A 9 27.00 2.63 19.03
C MET A 9 26.09 3.84 18.79
N SER A 10 26.67 5.04 19.03
CA SER A 10 26.00 6.31 18.89
C SER A 10 25.57 6.59 17.45
N ARG A 11 24.35 7.05 17.24
CA ARG A 11 23.77 7.49 15.96
C ARG A 11 24.61 8.55 15.21
N ARG A 12 25.58 9.14 15.87
CA ARG A 12 26.54 10.09 15.26
C ARG A 12 27.69 9.43 14.51
N SER A 13 27.94 8.14 14.72
CA SER A 13 29.01 7.41 14.05
C SER A 13 28.64 7.00 12.63
N PHE A 14 27.35 6.91 12.31
CA PHE A 14 26.85 6.47 11.01
C PHE A 14 26.99 7.55 9.91
N LEU A 15 27.14 8.81 10.28
CA LEU A 15 27.19 9.94 9.33
C LEU A 15 28.58 10.33 8.87
N ARG A 16 29.67 9.65 9.31
CA ARG A 16 31.04 10.02 8.99
C ARG A 16 31.77 9.11 8.02
N THR A 17 31.16 8.04 7.53
CA THR A 17 31.83 7.08 6.63
C THR A 17 31.32 7.12 5.18
N GLY A 18 30.84 8.24 4.71
CA GLY A 18 30.25 8.41 3.39
C GLY A 18 30.86 9.48 2.50
N LEU A 19 32.18 9.77 2.62
CA LEU A 19 32.83 10.62 1.63
C LEU A 19 34.21 10.03 1.27
N GLY A 20 34.30 9.47 0.09
CA GLY A 20 35.59 9.20 -0.52
C GLY A 20 35.59 8.05 -1.50
N ALA A 21 35.41 8.29 -2.75
CA ALA A 21 36.26 7.95 -3.87
C ALA A 21 35.47 7.94 -5.19
N ALA A 22 35.80 8.87 -6.01
CA ALA A 22 35.51 8.88 -7.44
C ALA A 22 36.34 7.80 -8.14
N ALA A 23 35.72 7.05 -9.09
CA ALA A 23 36.27 6.85 -10.43
C ALA A 23 35.53 5.73 -11.17
N ALA A 24 35.24 6.04 -12.44
CA ALA A 24 35.15 5.13 -13.59
C ALA A 24 33.98 4.16 -13.71
N GLY A 25 33.04 4.50 -14.55
CA GLY A 25 32.56 3.74 -15.70
C GLY A 25 32.06 2.32 -15.46
N ALA A 26 30.74 2.16 -15.54
CA ALA A 26 30.13 1.03 -16.24
C ALA A 26 28.61 1.17 -16.15
N ALA A 27 27.96 0.99 -17.27
CA ALA A 27 26.52 0.90 -17.38
C ALA A 27 25.96 -0.12 -16.36
N VAL A 28 25.19 0.35 -15.40
CA VAL A 28 24.36 -0.50 -14.58
C VAL A 28 22.92 -0.21 -14.95
N THR A 29 22.40 -1.01 -15.87
CA THR A 29 20.97 -1.26 -15.94
C THR A 29 20.60 -2.06 -14.68
N GLY A 30 20.45 -1.36 -13.60
CA GLY A 30 19.93 -1.90 -12.36
C GLY A 30 18.53 -1.35 -12.18
N THR A 31 17.54 -2.01 -12.76
CA THR A 31 16.18 -1.95 -12.28
C THR A 31 16.19 -2.58 -10.89
N ALA A 32 16.34 -1.77 -9.87
CA ALA A 32 15.90 -2.15 -8.54
C ALA A 32 14.37 -2.13 -8.57
N ALA A 33 13.79 -3.19 -9.11
CA ALA A 33 12.46 -3.59 -8.73
C ALA A 33 12.60 -3.98 -7.24
N ALA A 34 12.14 -3.13 -6.36
CA ALA A 34 11.71 -3.57 -5.05
C ALA A 34 10.53 -4.50 -5.33
N GLN A 35 10.82 -5.80 -5.49
CA GLN A 35 9.85 -6.82 -5.29
C GLN A 35 9.56 -6.81 -3.81
N GLU A 36 8.46 -6.20 -3.46
CA GLU A 36 7.74 -6.59 -2.27
C GLU A 36 7.30 -8.03 -2.55
N GLU A 37 8.08 -8.99 -2.12
CA GLU A 37 7.67 -10.37 -1.93
C GLU A 37 6.59 -10.36 -0.83
N GLY A 38 5.40 -9.86 -1.17
CA GLY A 38 4.20 -10.11 -0.41
C GLY A 38 3.93 -11.60 -0.50
N GLY A 39 4.13 -12.31 0.61
CA GLY A 39 3.81 -13.72 0.75
C GLY A 39 2.40 -13.98 0.25
N GLY A 40 2.25 -15.02 -0.57
CA GLY A 40 1.05 -15.38 -1.31
C GLY A 40 -0.15 -15.75 -0.44
N GLY A 41 -0.91 -14.77 -0.10
CA GLY A 41 -2.24 -14.77 0.38
C GLY A 41 -2.74 -13.35 0.16
N GLY A 42 -3.38 -13.09 -0.99
CA GLY A 42 -3.94 -11.78 -1.29
C GLY A 42 -4.87 -11.36 -0.16
N GLY A 43 -4.41 -10.48 0.71
CA GLY A 43 -5.25 -9.86 1.73
C GLY A 43 -6.20 -8.87 1.06
N THR A 44 -7.49 -8.97 1.38
CA THR A 44 -8.50 -7.99 0.96
C THR A 44 -8.80 -7.08 2.13
N GLU A 45 -8.76 -5.78 1.91
CA GLU A 45 -9.14 -4.78 2.90
C GLU A 45 -10.61 -4.38 2.72
N VAL A 46 -11.31 -4.21 3.82
CA VAL A 46 -12.68 -3.69 3.87
C VAL A 46 -12.70 -2.49 4.81
N ILE A 47 -13.05 -1.34 4.29
CA ILE A 47 -13.21 -0.12 5.09
C ILE A 47 -14.57 -0.15 5.78
N VAL A 48 -14.58 0.04 7.08
CA VAL A 48 -15.78 0.07 7.91
C VAL A 48 -16.20 1.52 8.15
N GLY A 49 -17.37 1.89 7.66
CA GLY A 49 -17.93 3.23 7.83
C GLY A 49 -17.17 4.34 7.10
N PRO A 50 -16.81 4.17 5.80
CA PRO A 50 -16.02 5.17 5.08
C PRO A 50 -16.71 6.55 5.11
N GLY A 51 -15.96 7.57 5.53
CA GLY A 51 -16.46 8.94 5.63
C GLY A 51 -17.64 9.12 6.61
N GLY A 52 -17.81 8.23 7.57
CA GLY A 52 -18.93 8.27 8.54
C GLY A 52 -20.24 7.66 8.00
N SER A 53 -20.19 6.90 6.91
CA SER A 53 -21.35 6.21 6.33
C SER A 53 -21.61 4.86 7.03
N ASN A 54 -22.83 4.34 6.92
CA ASN A 54 -23.18 3.02 7.45
C ASN A 54 -23.07 1.96 6.34
N VAL A 55 -21.86 1.72 5.85
CA VAL A 55 -21.58 0.70 4.84
C VAL A 55 -20.22 0.05 5.10
N PHE A 56 -20.01 -1.12 4.50
CA PHE A 56 -18.69 -1.73 4.31
C PHE A 56 -18.23 -1.46 2.87
N ASP A 57 -16.96 -1.13 2.66
CA ASP A 57 -16.41 -0.85 1.32
C ASP A 57 -15.10 -1.63 1.10
N PRO A 58 -15.07 -2.59 0.18
CA PRO A 58 -16.18 -3.05 -0.65
C PRO A 58 -17.24 -3.83 0.16
N GLU A 59 -18.50 -3.79 -0.30
CA GLU A 59 -19.59 -4.58 0.27
C GLU A 59 -19.33 -6.09 0.14
N THR A 60 -18.71 -6.50 -0.97
CA THR A 60 -18.29 -7.89 -1.18
C THR A 60 -16.77 -7.99 -1.29
N ALA A 61 -16.16 -8.71 -0.37
CA ALA A 61 -14.74 -9.02 -0.37
C ALA A 61 -14.51 -10.43 -0.94
N TYR A 62 -13.58 -10.58 -1.86
CA TYR A 62 -13.23 -11.88 -2.46
C TYR A 62 -11.86 -12.32 -1.99
N VAL A 63 -11.73 -13.56 -1.51
CA VAL A 63 -10.47 -14.16 -1.11
C VAL A 63 -10.37 -15.62 -1.57
N LYS A 64 -9.14 -16.12 -1.68
CA LYS A 64 -8.90 -17.56 -1.85
C LYS A 64 -8.97 -18.27 -0.49
N PRO A 65 -9.24 -19.59 -0.48
CA PRO A 65 -9.06 -20.39 0.74
C PRO A 65 -7.63 -20.16 1.32
N GLY A 66 -7.56 -19.88 2.63
CA GLY A 66 -6.33 -19.43 3.30
C GLY A 66 -6.03 -17.93 3.14
N GLY A 67 -6.91 -17.18 2.47
CA GLY A 67 -6.80 -15.73 2.34
C GLY A 67 -7.31 -14.99 3.57
N THR A 68 -6.77 -13.79 3.79
CA THR A 68 -7.11 -12.95 4.95
C THR A 68 -7.91 -11.74 4.50
N VAL A 69 -8.98 -11.42 5.23
CA VAL A 69 -9.68 -10.14 5.13
C VAL A 69 -9.32 -9.30 6.35
N THR A 70 -9.02 -8.03 6.12
CA THR A 70 -8.77 -7.04 7.17
C THR A 70 -9.83 -5.95 7.10
N TRP A 71 -10.57 -5.77 8.18
CA TRP A 71 -11.51 -4.67 8.34
C TRP A 71 -10.81 -3.53 9.04
N VAL A 72 -10.89 -2.31 8.46
CA VAL A 72 -10.28 -1.10 8.97
C VAL A 72 -11.38 -0.06 9.24
N TRP A 73 -11.52 0.37 10.49
CA TRP A 73 -12.55 1.34 10.89
C TRP A 73 -12.13 2.76 10.50
N ASP A 74 -12.82 3.34 9.52
CA ASP A 74 -12.67 4.76 9.14
C ASP A 74 -13.54 5.66 10.02
N SER A 75 -14.63 5.12 10.57
CA SER A 75 -15.48 5.81 11.55
C SER A 75 -15.87 4.89 12.70
N GLY A 76 -16.31 5.49 13.80
CA GLY A 76 -16.71 4.76 14.99
C GLY A 76 -18.18 4.32 15.00
N GLY A 77 -18.52 3.44 15.96
CA GLY A 77 -19.88 2.98 16.18
C GLY A 77 -20.26 1.72 15.42
N HIS A 78 -19.28 0.99 14.89
CA HIS A 78 -19.49 -0.19 14.04
C HIS A 78 -18.88 -1.45 14.65
N ASN A 79 -19.45 -2.60 14.24
CA ASN A 79 -18.92 -3.93 14.51
C ASN A 79 -19.08 -4.84 13.28
N VAL A 80 -18.53 -6.06 13.34
CA VAL A 80 -18.57 -7.07 12.27
C VAL A 80 -19.07 -8.37 12.87
N VAL A 81 -20.33 -8.71 12.63
CA VAL A 81 -20.98 -9.88 13.23
C VAL A 81 -21.51 -10.83 12.16
N PRO A 82 -21.04 -12.08 12.09
CA PRO A 82 -21.53 -13.04 11.12
C PRO A 82 -23.03 -13.33 11.30
N GLU A 83 -23.77 -13.32 10.20
CA GLU A 83 -25.17 -13.79 10.15
C GLU A 83 -25.27 -15.20 9.57
N SER A 84 -24.48 -15.47 8.52
CA SER A 84 -24.42 -16.80 7.93
C SER A 84 -23.01 -17.16 7.50
N GLN A 85 -22.70 -18.46 7.51
CA GLN A 85 -21.40 -18.96 7.09
C GLN A 85 -21.52 -20.43 6.63
N PRO A 86 -20.58 -20.91 5.80
CA PRO A 86 -20.57 -22.28 5.30
C PRO A 86 -20.49 -23.30 6.45
N SER A 87 -21.07 -24.48 6.22
CA SER A 87 -20.97 -25.58 7.17
C SER A 87 -19.51 -26.00 7.37
N GLY A 88 -19.07 -26.05 8.63
CA GLY A 88 -17.68 -26.34 9.01
C GLY A 88 -16.78 -25.12 9.18
N ALA A 89 -17.26 -23.94 8.85
CA ALA A 89 -16.62 -22.69 9.24
C ALA A 89 -16.96 -22.34 10.71
N SER A 90 -16.11 -21.55 11.34
CA SER A 90 -16.25 -21.12 12.74
C SER A 90 -15.73 -19.69 12.92
N TRP A 91 -16.14 -18.79 12.05
CA TRP A 91 -15.83 -17.38 12.19
C TRP A 91 -16.77 -16.72 13.20
N GLU A 92 -16.20 -16.12 14.23
CA GLU A 92 -16.98 -15.46 15.31
C GLU A 92 -17.19 -13.96 15.07
N GLY A 93 -16.46 -13.39 14.09
CA GLY A 93 -16.51 -11.94 13.82
C GLY A 93 -15.85 -11.11 14.94
N HIS A 94 -16.28 -9.85 15.04
CA HIS A 94 -15.90 -8.91 16.09
C HIS A 94 -17.15 -8.19 16.61
N GLU A 95 -17.74 -8.70 17.69
CA GLU A 95 -18.98 -8.17 18.29
C GLU A 95 -18.83 -6.79 18.98
N PRO A 96 -17.70 -6.46 19.62
CA PRO A 96 -17.53 -5.16 20.25
C PRO A 96 -17.70 -4.03 19.23
N ILE A 97 -18.30 -2.93 19.68
CA ILE A 97 -18.39 -1.70 18.88
C ILE A 97 -17.09 -0.95 19.05
N GLU A 98 -16.46 -0.63 17.92
CA GLU A 98 -15.15 0.02 17.90
C GLU A 98 -15.21 1.43 17.30
N ASP A 99 -14.16 2.20 17.58
CA ASP A 99 -13.96 3.54 17.09
C ASP A 99 -13.02 3.56 15.86
N ALA A 100 -12.93 4.70 15.20
CA ALA A 100 -12.05 4.90 14.06
C ALA A 100 -10.58 4.56 14.39
N GLY A 101 -9.89 3.89 13.46
CA GLY A 101 -8.50 3.46 13.60
C GLY A 101 -8.34 2.06 14.21
N PHE A 102 -9.43 1.37 14.54
CA PHE A 102 -9.38 -0.03 14.91
C PHE A 102 -9.22 -0.92 13.68
N GLU A 103 -8.56 -2.05 13.83
CA GLU A 103 -8.38 -3.06 12.78
C GLU A 103 -8.68 -4.45 13.32
N TYR A 104 -9.37 -5.26 12.51
CA TYR A 104 -9.66 -6.66 12.77
C TYR A 104 -9.34 -7.48 11.54
N SER A 105 -8.68 -8.62 11.71
CA SER A 105 -8.33 -9.51 10.59
C SER A 105 -8.78 -10.94 10.88
N HIS A 106 -9.23 -11.65 9.82
CA HIS A 106 -9.56 -13.06 9.88
C HIS A 106 -9.11 -13.78 8.61
N THR A 107 -8.61 -15.01 8.78
CA THR A 107 -8.20 -15.89 7.66
C THR A 107 -9.29 -16.91 7.40
N PHE A 108 -9.76 -16.97 6.17
CA PHE A 108 -10.89 -17.84 5.75
C PHE A 108 -10.37 -19.10 5.05
N GLU A 109 -10.50 -20.24 5.72
CA GLU A 109 -10.02 -21.53 5.19
C GLU A 109 -11.09 -22.29 4.39
N THR A 110 -12.37 -22.13 4.75
CA THR A 110 -13.48 -22.88 4.16
C THR A 110 -14.09 -22.08 3.02
N GLU A 111 -14.21 -22.71 1.84
CA GLU A 111 -14.89 -22.12 0.68
C GLU A 111 -16.37 -21.87 0.95
N GLY A 112 -16.89 -20.79 0.37
CA GLY A 112 -18.30 -20.41 0.41
C GLY A 112 -18.53 -18.96 0.75
N THR A 113 -19.80 -18.62 0.97
CA THR A 113 -20.28 -17.27 1.23
C THR A 113 -20.44 -17.05 2.72
N TYR A 114 -19.86 -15.97 3.22
CA TYR A 114 -19.98 -15.50 4.59
C TYR A 114 -20.70 -14.17 4.59
N GLU A 115 -21.88 -14.10 5.18
CA GLU A 115 -22.65 -12.86 5.32
C GLU A 115 -22.46 -12.31 6.73
N TYR A 116 -22.30 -11.00 6.82
CA TYR A 116 -22.09 -10.32 8.11
C TYR A 116 -22.74 -8.94 8.11
N VAL A 117 -23.03 -8.44 9.31
CA VAL A 117 -23.68 -7.16 9.50
C VAL A 117 -22.97 -6.32 10.56
N CYS A 118 -23.21 -5.02 10.51
CA CYS A 118 -23.01 -4.13 11.65
C CYS A 118 -24.33 -4.10 12.46
N VAL A 119 -24.36 -4.72 13.62
CA VAL A 119 -25.60 -4.87 14.43
C VAL A 119 -26.28 -3.53 14.72
N PRO A 120 -25.60 -2.44 15.14
CA PRO A 120 -26.25 -1.15 15.34
C PRO A 120 -26.91 -0.56 14.09
N HIS A 121 -26.44 -0.93 12.91
CA HIS A 121 -26.87 -0.33 11.64
C HIS A 121 -27.50 -1.35 10.66
N ALA A 122 -27.81 -2.57 11.11
CA ALA A 122 -28.44 -3.60 10.28
C ALA A 122 -29.77 -3.13 9.68
N SER A 123 -30.57 -2.38 10.45
CA SER A 123 -31.84 -1.81 9.95
C SER A 123 -31.65 -0.73 8.89
N LEU A 124 -30.43 -0.23 8.70
CA LEU A 124 -30.04 0.74 7.68
C LEU A 124 -29.39 0.07 6.47
N GLY A 125 -29.26 -1.28 6.48
CA GLY A 125 -28.66 -2.05 5.41
C GLY A 125 -27.14 -2.09 5.45
N MET A 126 -26.52 -1.94 6.63
CA MET A 126 -25.07 -2.09 6.77
C MET A 126 -24.72 -3.59 6.86
N GLU A 127 -24.59 -4.19 5.69
CA GLU A 127 -24.34 -5.61 5.46
C GLU A 127 -23.08 -5.77 4.59
N GLY A 128 -22.40 -6.91 4.70
CA GLY A 128 -21.25 -7.24 3.90
C GLY A 128 -21.13 -8.72 3.64
N VAL A 129 -20.35 -9.07 2.64
CA VAL A 129 -20.15 -10.47 2.21
C VAL A 129 -18.65 -10.73 2.04
N VAL A 130 -18.19 -11.88 2.53
CA VAL A 130 -16.91 -12.45 2.13
C VAL A 130 -17.18 -13.69 1.30
N GLU A 131 -16.71 -13.67 0.05
CA GLU A 131 -16.78 -14.80 -0.87
C GLU A 131 -15.42 -15.50 -0.92
N VAL A 132 -15.37 -16.72 -0.38
CA VAL A 132 -14.16 -17.54 -0.37
C VAL A 132 -14.21 -18.52 -1.53
N THR A 133 -13.42 -18.26 -2.57
CA THR A 133 -13.42 -19.03 -3.81
C THR A 133 -12.01 -19.23 -4.33
N PRO A 134 -11.66 -20.41 -4.91
CA PRO A 134 -10.34 -20.65 -5.47
C PRO A 134 -10.03 -19.74 -6.68
N ASN A 135 -11.06 -19.22 -7.33
CA ASN A 135 -10.94 -18.30 -8.47
C ASN A 135 -11.72 -17.00 -8.19
N PRO A 136 -11.23 -16.16 -7.25
CA PRO A 136 -11.86 -14.87 -7.04
C PRO A 136 -11.82 -14.07 -8.35
N PRO A 137 -12.87 -13.30 -8.67
CA PRO A 137 -12.76 -12.32 -9.73
C PRO A 137 -11.49 -11.51 -9.47
N GLU A 138 -10.70 -11.28 -10.50
CA GLU A 138 -9.55 -10.38 -10.35
C GLU A 138 -10.15 -9.09 -9.76
N ASN A 139 -9.75 -8.78 -8.54
CA ASN A 139 -10.14 -7.52 -7.94
C ASN A 139 -9.70 -6.46 -8.94
N GLU A 140 -10.65 -5.86 -9.64
CA GLU A 140 -10.42 -4.61 -10.35
C GLU A 140 -10.17 -3.52 -9.29
N GLY A 141 -9.27 -3.85 -8.35
CA GLY A 141 -8.79 -2.94 -7.35
C GLY A 141 -8.23 -1.77 -8.07
N TYR A 142 -8.88 -0.62 -7.92
CA TYR A 142 -8.48 0.67 -8.47
C TYR A 142 -7.76 0.50 -9.80
N GLN A 143 -8.50 0.23 -10.86
CA GLN A 143 -7.93 0.36 -12.19
C GLN A 143 -7.42 1.79 -12.24
N SER A 144 -6.09 1.92 -12.16
CA SER A 144 -5.44 3.20 -12.41
C SER A 144 -6.08 3.76 -13.68
N ILE A 145 -6.94 4.74 -13.52
CA ILE A 145 -7.68 5.42 -14.61
C ILE A 145 -6.72 6.01 -15.64
N LEU A 146 -5.41 5.94 -15.33
CA LEU A 146 -4.34 6.31 -16.24
C LEU A 146 -4.01 5.07 -17.11
N PRO A 147 -4.36 5.07 -18.39
CA PRO A 147 -3.94 4.05 -19.32
C PRO A 147 -2.40 3.94 -19.28
N ASP A 148 -1.86 2.75 -19.50
CA ASP A 148 -0.40 2.51 -19.46
C ASP A 148 0.39 3.45 -20.37
N SER A 149 -0.23 3.90 -21.46
CA SER A 149 0.28 4.96 -22.33
C SER A 149 0.48 6.29 -21.59
N ALA A 150 -0.39 6.66 -20.64
CA ALA A 150 -0.25 7.89 -19.86
C ALA A 150 0.87 7.80 -18.84
N LYS A 151 1.09 6.62 -18.25
CA LYS A 151 2.24 6.36 -17.36
C LYS A 151 3.55 6.52 -18.12
N THR A 152 3.62 5.97 -19.34
CA THR A 152 4.79 6.07 -20.22
C THR A 152 5.05 7.52 -20.63
N ILE A 153 4.01 8.27 -20.96
CA ILE A 153 4.12 9.70 -21.30
C ILE A 153 4.60 10.52 -20.09
N GLY A 154 4.08 10.21 -18.89
CA GLY A 154 4.51 10.87 -17.65
C GLY A 154 5.99 10.66 -17.34
N VAL A 155 6.48 9.45 -17.48
CA VAL A 155 7.92 9.12 -17.29
C VAL A 155 8.79 9.80 -18.35
N ALA A 156 8.36 9.79 -19.62
CA ALA A 156 9.07 10.45 -20.70
C ALA A 156 9.13 11.97 -20.54
N ALA A 157 8.03 12.59 -20.08
CA ALA A 157 7.97 14.03 -19.81
C ALA A 157 8.91 14.44 -18.66
N MET A 158 8.95 13.66 -17.57
CA MET A 158 9.88 13.90 -16.47
C MET A 158 11.33 13.75 -16.90
N GLY A 159 11.66 12.74 -17.67
CA GLY A 159 13.01 12.54 -18.23
C GLY A 159 13.45 13.69 -19.12
N SER A 160 12.56 14.20 -19.97
CA SER A 160 12.81 15.36 -20.83
C SER A 160 13.07 16.63 -20.02
N LEU A 161 12.29 16.88 -18.99
CA LEU A 161 12.42 18.04 -18.11
C LEU A 161 13.76 18.03 -17.37
N VAL A 162 14.18 16.89 -16.84
CA VAL A 162 15.49 16.73 -16.19
C VAL A 162 16.64 16.98 -17.18
N SER A 163 16.51 16.48 -18.42
CA SER A 163 17.50 16.71 -19.47
C SER A 163 17.64 18.19 -19.83
N VAL A 164 16.51 18.89 -20.02
CA VAL A 164 16.50 20.32 -20.35
C VAL A 164 17.09 21.16 -19.22
N LEU A 165 16.69 20.89 -17.98
CA LEU A 165 17.23 21.57 -16.80
C LEU A 165 18.73 21.30 -16.61
N GLY A 166 19.17 20.06 -16.84
CA GLY A 166 20.58 19.68 -16.79
C GLY A 166 21.42 20.41 -17.85
N MET A 167 20.89 20.50 -19.08
CA MET A 167 21.55 21.23 -20.16
C MET A 167 21.58 22.74 -19.89
N ALA A 168 20.49 23.32 -19.42
CA ALA A 168 20.44 24.73 -19.02
C ALA A 168 21.46 25.05 -17.91
N TYR A 169 21.51 24.17 -16.88
CA TYR A 169 22.49 24.30 -15.80
C TYR A 169 23.90 24.19 -16.30
N PHE A 170 24.17 23.26 -17.22
CA PHE A 170 25.52 23.10 -17.82
C PHE A 170 25.96 24.37 -18.60
N PHE A 171 25.05 24.95 -19.42
CA PHE A 171 25.35 26.17 -20.12
C PHE A 171 25.51 27.38 -19.20
N MET A 172 24.74 27.51 -18.14
CA MET A 172 24.93 28.55 -17.13
C MET A 172 26.24 28.40 -16.35
N ARG A 173 26.68 27.17 -16.11
CA ARG A 173 27.88 26.89 -15.31
C ARG A 173 29.16 26.89 -16.11
N TYR A 174 29.10 26.46 -17.38
CA TYR A 174 30.27 26.25 -18.25
C TYR A 174 30.16 26.96 -19.59
N GLY A 175 29.01 27.61 -19.88
CA GLY A 175 28.88 28.50 -21.05
C GLY A 175 29.76 29.70 -20.83
N GLY A 176 30.84 29.76 -21.58
CA GLY A 176 31.83 30.85 -21.49
C GLY A 176 31.22 32.20 -21.86
N ASP A 177 31.91 33.23 -21.41
CA ASP A 177 31.65 34.64 -21.70
C ASP A 177 31.67 34.83 -23.23
N TYR A 178 30.46 35.04 -23.81
CA TYR A 178 30.37 35.47 -25.21
C TYR A 178 30.66 36.94 -25.25
N GLY A 179 31.95 37.23 -25.44
CA GLY A 179 32.49 38.61 -25.49
C GLY A 179 31.64 39.55 -26.35
N ASP A 180 31.52 40.76 -25.85
CA ASP A 180 30.84 41.87 -26.48
C ASP A 180 31.36 42.05 -27.93
N TYR A 181 30.48 41.89 -28.90
CA TYR A 181 30.72 42.30 -30.26
C TYR A 181 30.52 43.82 -30.30
N GLU A 182 31.62 44.58 -30.06
CA GLU A 182 31.66 45.99 -30.38
C GLU A 182 31.67 46.16 -31.90
N GLU A 183 30.66 46.90 -32.44
CA GLU A 183 30.67 47.44 -33.82
C GLU A 183 31.58 48.68 -33.90
#